data_7f144fb036831f797417480274c5a72a
#
_entry.id   7f144fb036831f797417480274c5a72a
#
_cell.length_a   1.000
_cell.length_b   1.000
_cell.length_c   1.000
_cell.angle_alpha   90.00
_cell.angle_beta   90.00
_cell.angle_gamma   90.00
#
_symmetry.space_group_name_H-M   'P 1'
#
loop_
_entity.id
_entity.type
_entity.pdbx_description
1 polymer ?
#
loop_
_entity_poly.entity_id
_entity_poly.type
_entity_poly.pdbx_seq_one_letter_code
_entity_poly.pdbx_strand_id
1 'polypeptide(L)'
;MKIRPATINNSEEISKCHRASIQKLCKDHYTPETIEKWTSILLPKIYENAIKEKILIVAEEKNKISGFGILDIENTELSALYIHPDSTGKGIAKEILSRLEAIALEKNVHQLNLCSTMNAIGFYKHHGYLDGSTTFHKLPNGIRLECIKMHKMLRKTV
;
A
#
# COMPACT_ATOMS: atom_id res chain seq x y z
N MET A 1 -4.68 17.87 -5.81
CA MET A 1 -4.69 16.41 -5.60
C MET A 1 -6.10 15.94 -5.29
N LYS A 2 -6.49 14.83 -5.86
CA LYS A 2 -7.81 14.22 -5.64
C LYS A 2 -7.63 12.77 -5.22
N ILE A 3 -8.27 12.37 -4.13
CA ILE A 3 -8.32 10.96 -3.71
C ILE A 3 -9.70 10.41 -4.05
N ARG A 4 -9.74 9.29 -4.75
CA ARG A 4 -10.96 8.69 -5.24
C ARG A 4 -10.83 7.17 -5.35
N PRO A 5 -11.97 6.44 -5.41
CA PRO A 5 -11.92 5.01 -5.75
C PRO A 5 -11.29 4.80 -7.13
N ALA A 6 -10.52 3.72 -7.27
CA ALA A 6 -9.96 3.34 -8.55
C ALA A 6 -11.05 2.71 -9.43
N THR A 7 -10.87 2.83 -10.74
CA THR A 7 -11.68 2.11 -11.72
C THR A 7 -10.79 1.08 -12.44
N ILE A 8 -11.41 0.11 -13.10
CA ILE A 8 -10.69 -0.93 -13.84
C ILE A 8 -9.71 -0.31 -14.85
N ASN A 9 -10.08 0.82 -15.45
CA ASN A 9 -9.22 1.52 -16.42
C ASN A 9 -7.94 2.08 -15.80
N ASN A 10 -7.83 2.16 -14.48
CA ASN A 10 -6.63 2.62 -13.80
C ASN A 10 -5.59 1.51 -13.59
N SER A 11 -5.93 0.26 -13.85
CA SER A 11 -5.11 -0.90 -13.48
C SER A 11 -3.69 -0.86 -14.04
N GLU A 12 -3.53 -0.47 -15.30
CA GLU A 12 -2.20 -0.37 -15.90
C GLU A 12 -1.35 0.73 -15.27
N GLU A 13 -1.95 1.89 -15.04
CA GLU A 13 -1.24 3.01 -14.42
C GLU A 13 -0.89 2.72 -12.96
N ILE A 14 -1.77 2.04 -12.23
CA ILE A 14 -1.47 1.60 -10.85
C ILE A 14 -0.30 0.63 -10.86
N SER A 15 -0.28 -0.34 -11.79
CA SER A 15 0.82 -1.27 -11.95
C SER A 15 2.15 -0.54 -12.16
N LYS A 16 2.18 0.43 -13.05
CA LYS A 16 3.38 1.24 -13.32
C LYS A 16 3.82 2.03 -12.09
N CYS A 17 2.89 2.64 -11.38
CA CYS A 17 3.15 3.38 -10.15
C CYS A 17 3.77 2.47 -9.08
N HIS A 18 3.19 1.30 -8.87
CA HIS A 18 3.66 0.33 -7.88
C HIS A 18 5.08 -0.13 -8.20
N ARG A 19 5.32 -0.54 -9.46
CA ARG A 19 6.65 -0.98 -9.88
C ARG A 19 7.70 0.13 -9.73
N ALA A 20 7.39 1.34 -10.16
CA ALA A 20 8.29 2.48 -10.03
C ALA A 20 8.62 2.77 -8.55
N SER A 21 7.61 2.70 -7.69
CA SER A 21 7.79 2.90 -6.26
C SER A 21 8.77 1.89 -5.66
N ILE A 22 8.56 0.60 -5.96
CA ILE A 22 9.44 -0.47 -5.45
C ILE A 22 10.86 -0.30 -5.99
N GLN A 23 11.01 -0.10 -7.29
CA GLN A 23 12.32 0.00 -7.93
C GLN A 23 13.15 1.16 -7.39
N LYS A 24 12.51 2.28 -7.04
CA LYS A 24 13.22 3.46 -6.56
C LYS A 24 13.34 3.50 -5.04
N LEU A 25 12.27 3.17 -4.32
CA LEU A 25 12.19 3.42 -2.87
C LEU A 25 12.57 2.22 -2.02
N CYS A 26 12.59 1.01 -2.60
CA CYS A 26 12.93 -0.20 -1.87
C CYS A 26 14.35 -0.71 -2.17
N LYS A 27 15.06 -0.09 -3.09
CA LYS A 27 16.36 -0.59 -3.59
C LYS A 27 17.46 -0.69 -2.53
N ASP A 28 17.38 0.11 -1.47
CA ASP A 28 18.38 0.10 -0.40
C ASP A 28 18.10 -0.96 0.67
N HIS A 29 16.94 -1.60 0.62
CA HIS A 29 16.49 -2.57 1.62
C HIS A 29 16.31 -3.99 1.07
N TYR A 30 16.31 -4.14 -0.24
CA TYR A 30 16.13 -5.43 -0.91
C TYR A 30 17.13 -5.55 -2.05
N THR A 31 17.55 -6.80 -2.36
CA THR A 31 18.51 -7.03 -3.44
C THR A 31 17.89 -6.71 -4.81
N PRO A 32 18.74 -6.36 -5.82
CA PRO A 32 18.23 -6.15 -7.18
C PRO A 32 17.45 -7.36 -7.73
N GLU A 33 17.90 -8.57 -7.42
CA GLU A 33 17.21 -9.80 -7.84
C GLU A 33 15.81 -9.89 -7.22
N THR A 34 15.70 -9.62 -5.92
CA THR A 34 14.42 -9.62 -5.22
C THR A 34 13.47 -8.59 -5.81
N ILE A 35 13.96 -7.38 -6.08
CA ILE A 35 13.15 -6.30 -6.67
C ILE A 35 12.67 -6.69 -8.06
N GLU A 36 13.53 -7.26 -8.89
CA GLU A 36 13.14 -7.70 -10.24
C GLU A 36 12.04 -8.75 -10.20
N LYS A 37 12.21 -9.77 -9.37
CA LYS A 37 11.21 -10.84 -9.23
C LYS A 37 9.90 -10.33 -8.63
N TRP A 38 10.00 -9.44 -7.64
CA TRP A 38 8.82 -8.83 -7.02
C TRP A 38 8.02 -8.02 -8.05
N THR A 39 8.68 -7.14 -8.79
CA THR A 39 8.01 -6.28 -9.75
C THR A 39 7.48 -7.05 -10.98
N SER A 40 8.08 -8.19 -11.30
CA SER A 40 7.66 -8.99 -12.45
C SER A 40 6.23 -9.54 -12.35
N ILE A 41 5.69 -9.69 -11.15
CA ILE A 41 4.33 -10.22 -10.93
C ILE A 41 3.28 -9.11 -10.80
N LEU A 42 3.67 -7.84 -10.80
CA LEU A 42 2.76 -6.71 -10.59
C LEU A 42 2.10 -6.30 -11.91
N LEU A 43 1.29 -7.21 -12.45
CA LEU A 43 0.57 -7.01 -13.71
C LEU A 43 -0.81 -6.37 -13.47
N PRO A 44 -1.39 -5.69 -14.47
CA PRO A 44 -2.67 -5.00 -14.30
C PRO A 44 -3.79 -5.85 -13.71
N LYS A 45 -3.81 -7.14 -14.01
CA LYS A 45 -4.86 -8.06 -13.55
C LYS A 45 -4.99 -8.12 -12.03
N ILE A 46 -3.90 -8.01 -11.28
CA ILE A 46 -3.99 -8.08 -9.81
C ILE A 46 -4.75 -6.88 -9.24
N TYR A 47 -4.63 -5.71 -9.89
CA TYR A 47 -5.33 -4.50 -9.46
C TYR A 47 -6.80 -4.54 -9.88
N GLU A 48 -7.12 -5.12 -11.03
CA GLU A 48 -8.51 -5.37 -11.43
C GLU A 48 -9.21 -6.24 -10.39
N ASN A 49 -8.55 -7.30 -9.94
CA ASN A 49 -9.10 -8.19 -8.92
C ASN A 49 -9.26 -7.45 -7.58
N ALA A 50 -8.27 -6.66 -7.18
CA ALA A 50 -8.35 -5.88 -5.95
C ALA A 50 -9.50 -4.85 -5.99
N ILE A 51 -9.72 -4.21 -7.12
CA ILE A 51 -10.82 -3.27 -7.31
C ILE A 51 -12.18 -3.96 -7.10
N LYS A 52 -12.31 -5.19 -7.57
CA LYS A 52 -13.55 -5.97 -7.45
C LYS A 52 -13.77 -6.53 -6.05
N GLU A 53 -12.71 -6.97 -5.38
CA GLU A 53 -12.79 -7.75 -4.14
C GLU A 53 -12.45 -6.97 -2.88
N LYS A 54 -11.75 -5.85 -3.02
CA LYS A 54 -11.27 -5.04 -1.91
C LYS A 54 -11.60 -3.56 -2.14
N ILE A 55 -11.09 -2.70 -1.28
CA ILE A 55 -11.21 -1.26 -1.45
C ILE A 55 -9.87 -0.74 -1.95
N LEU A 56 -9.84 -0.23 -3.17
CA LEU A 56 -8.65 0.35 -3.77
C LEU A 56 -8.92 1.82 -4.11
N ILE A 57 -8.16 2.72 -3.50
CA ILE A 57 -8.25 4.16 -3.78
C ILE A 57 -6.95 4.65 -4.39
N VAL A 58 -7.05 5.69 -5.20
CA VAL A 58 -5.90 6.33 -5.84
C VAL A 58 -5.83 7.81 -5.48
N ALA A 59 -4.62 8.34 -5.47
CA ALA A 59 -4.38 9.77 -5.44
C ALA A 59 -4.02 10.20 -6.86
N GLU A 60 -4.74 11.20 -7.36
CA GLU A 60 -4.57 11.70 -8.72
C GLU A 60 -4.12 13.16 -8.70
N GLU A 61 -3.05 13.45 -9.42
CA GLU A 61 -2.55 14.79 -9.64
C GLU A 61 -2.38 15.03 -11.14
N LYS A 62 -2.94 16.11 -11.66
CA LYS A 62 -2.82 16.47 -13.08
C LYS A 62 -3.16 15.30 -14.01
N ASN A 63 -4.23 14.58 -13.70
CA ASN A 63 -4.70 13.40 -14.44
C ASN A 63 -3.73 12.21 -14.44
N LYS A 64 -2.81 12.15 -13.48
CA LYS A 64 -1.88 11.02 -13.30
C LYS A 64 -2.01 10.46 -11.89
N ILE A 65 -1.87 9.15 -11.77
CA ILE A 65 -1.89 8.48 -10.47
C ILE A 65 -0.53 8.68 -9.79
N SER A 66 -0.55 9.34 -8.63
CA SER A 66 0.63 9.61 -7.84
C SER A 66 0.81 8.63 -6.68
N GLY A 67 -0.22 7.86 -6.36
CA GLY A 67 -0.17 6.85 -5.31
C GLY A 67 -1.46 6.09 -5.23
N PHE A 68 -1.45 4.99 -4.46
CA PHE A 68 -2.65 4.18 -4.24
C PHE A 68 -2.55 3.43 -2.92
N GLY A 69 -3.70 2.97 -2.43
CA GLY A 69 -3.77 2.10 -1.27
C GLY A 69 -4.87 1.08 -1.43
N ILE A 70 -4.68 -0.08 -0.80
CA ILE A 70 -5.64 -1.19 -0.82
C ILE A 70 -5.98 -1.60 0.60
N LEU A 71 -7.27 -1.63 0.91
CA LEU A 71 -7.80 -2.05 2.19
C LEU A 71 -8.62 -3.32 2.03
N ASP A 72 -8.23 -4.35 2.76
CA ASP A 72 -8.92 -5.63 2.81
C ASP A 72 -9.75 -5.67 4.09
N ILE A 73 -11.05 -5.42 3.97
CA ILE A 73 -11.96 -5.36 5.12
C ILE A 73 -12.11 -6.74 5.76
N GLU A 74 -12.22 -7.79 4.96
CA GLU A 74 -12.41 -9.15 5.46
C GLU A 74 -11.26 -9.59 6.36
N ASN A 75 -10.03 -9.27 5.98
CA ASN A 75 -8.83 -9.62 6.75
C ASN A 75 -8.33 -8.48 7.66
N THR A 76 -9.06 -7.39 7.74
CA THR A 76 -8.71 -6.21 8.55
C THR A 76 -7.27 -5.73 8.28
N GLU A 77 -6.91 -5.67 7.00
CA GLU A 77 -5.53 -5.45 6.59
C GLU A 77 -5.41 -4.29 5.60
N LEU A 78 -4.40 -3.44 5.84
CA LEU A 78 -3.89 -2.55 4.81
C LEU A 78 -2.94 -3.37 3.94
N SER A 79 -3.42 -3.76 2.76
CA SER A 79 -2.69 -4.68 1.88
C SER A 79 -1.61 -4.00 1.06
N ALA A 80 -1.77 -2.70 0.76
CA ALA A 80 -0.79 -1.94 -0.02
C ALA A 80 -0.96 -0.44 0.23
N LEU A 81 0.17 0.26 0.21
CA LEU A 81 0.21 1.73 0.21
C LEU A 81 1.52 2.13 -0.45
N TYR A 82 1.45 2.66 -1.66
CA TYR A 82 2.63 3.01 -2.45
C TYR A 82 2.45 4.35 -3.12
N ILE A 83 3.53 5.13 -3.18
CA ILE A 83 3.56 6.45 -3.78
C ILE A 83 4.57 6.43 -4.94
N HIS A 84 4.20 7.06 -6.05
CA HIS A 84 5.13 7.23 -7.18
C HIS A 84 6.37 8.01 -6.70
N PRO A 85 7.59 7.61 -7.12
CA PRO A 85 8.81 8.26 -6.65
C PRO A 85 8.83 9.78 -6.87
N ASP A 86 8.23 10.25 -7.96
CA ASP A 86 8.20 11.68 -8.29
C ASP A 86 7.23 12.47 -7.40
N SER A 87 6.42 11.79 -6.61
CA SER A 87 5.38 12.40 -5.78
C SER A 87 5.61 12.22 -4.27
N THR A 88 6.77 11.74 -3.87
CA THR A 88 7.11 11.60 -2.45
C THR A 88 7.34 12.96 -1.79
N GLY A 89 7.17 13.03 -0.46
CA GLY A 89 7.39 14.25 0.30
C GLY A 89 6.28 15.29 0.20
N LYS A 90 5.13 14.95 -0.37
CA LYS A 90 3.99 15.86 -0.54
C LYS A 90 2.81 15.52 0.39
N GLY A 91 2.97 14.56 1.30
CA GLY A 91 1.90 14.16 2.21
C GLY A 91 0.84 13.23 1.60
N ILE A 92 1.08 12.70 0.42
CA ILE A 92 0.10 11.85 -0.29
C ILE A 92 -0.15 10.54 0.47
N ALA A 93 0.91 9.90 0.97
CA ALA A 93 0.77 8.66 1.73
C ALA A 93 -0.09 8.87 2.98
N LYS A 94 0.13 9.97 3.70
CA LYS A 94 -0.66 10.35 4.87
C LYS A 94 -2.14 10.51 4.51
N GLU A 95 -2.43 11.17 3.40
CA GLU A 95 -3.82 11.40 2.95
C GLU A 95 -4.52 10.08 2.58
N ILE A 96 -3.82 9.21 1.86
CA ILE A 96 -4.38 7.90 1.49
C ILE A 96 -4.61 7.07 2.75
N LEU A 97 -3.63 6.99 3.65
CA LEU A 97 -3.75 6.23 4.88
C LEU A 97 -4.93 6.72 5.73
N SER A 98 -5.03 8.02 5.91
CA SER A 98 -6.12 8.65 6.67
C SER A 98 -7.50 8.29 6.09
N ARG A 99 -7.62 8.33 4.76
CA ARG A 99 -8.87 7.98 4.08
C ARG A 99 -9.21 6.50 4.27
N LEU A 100 -8.23 5.61 4.16
CA LEU A 100 -8.45 4.18 4.36
C LEU A 100 -8.81 3.85 5.80
N GLU A 101 -8.18 4.49 6.77
CA GLU A 101 -8.52 4.32 8.19
C GLU A 101 -9.97 4.77 8.45
N ALA A 102 -10.39 5.89 7.87
CA ALA A 102 -11.76 6.36 8.02
C ALA A 102 -12.77 5.36 7.41
N ILE A 103 -12.48 4.82 6.24
CA ILE A 103 -13.31 3.79 5.60
C ILE A 103 -13.38 2.53 6.46
N ALA A 104 -12.24 2.10 7.04
CA ALA A 104 -12.20 0.95 7.92
C ALA A 104 -13.12 1.14 9.13
N LEU A 105 -13.06 2.31 9.78
CA LEU A 105 -13.94 2.64 10.91
C LEU A 105 -15.41 2.61 10.52
N GLU A 106 -15.77 3.18 9.38
CA GLU A 106 -17.15 3.15 8.87
C GLU A 106 -17.69 1.73 8.69
N LYS A 107 -16.79 0.78 8.43
CA LYS A 107 -17.11 -0.64 8.25
C LYS A 107 -16.86 -1.47 9.50
N ASN A 108 -16.77 -0.81 10.66
CA ASN A 108 -16.62 -1.46 11.98
C ASN A 108 -15.30 -2.23 12.14
N VAL A 109 -14.26 -1.82 11.45
CA VAL A 109 -12.90 -2.34 11.65
C VAL A 109 -12.22 -1.45 12.70
N HIS A 110 -11.91 -2.03 13.86
CA HIS A 110 -11.35 -1.28 14.99
C HIS A 110 -9.85 -1.52 15.18
N GLN A 111 -9.28 -2.50 14.52
CA GLN A 111 -7.85 -2.73 14.48
C GLN A 111 -7.43 -2.99 13.05
N LEU A 112 -6.46 -2.23 12.59
CA LEU A 112 -5.91 -2.41 11.25
C LEU A 112 -4.52 -3.03 11.35
N ASN A 113 -4.29 -4.07 10.56
CA ASN A 113 -3.03 -4.79 10.52
C ASN A 113 -2.36 -4.57 9.17
N LEU A 114 -1.03 -4.64 9.15
CA LEU A 114 -0.27 -4.54 7.91
C LEU A 114 1.08 -5.25 8.05
N CYS A 115 1.70 -5.52 6.91
CA CYS A 115 3.07 -5.99 6.85
C CYS A 115 3.89 -4.91 6.15
N SER A 116 4.71 -4.18 6.91
CA SER A 116 5.47 -3.06 6.37
C SER A 116 6.72 -3.53 5.65
N THR A 117 6.94 -3.02 4.44
CA THR A 117 8.26 -3.12 3.81
C THR A 117 9.29 -2.41 4.68
N MET A 118 10.56 -2.80 4.55
CA MET A 118 11.62 -2.32 5.46
C MET A 118 11.84 -0.80 5.38
N ASN A 119 11.57 -0.21 4.22
CA ASN A 119 11.73 1.24 4.03
C ASN A 119 10.58 2.09 4.60
N ALA A 120 9.43 1.48 4.93
CA ALA A 120 8.24 2.21 5.34
C ALA A 120 7.93 2.16 6.84
N ILE A 121 8.74 1.44 7.62
CA ILE A 121 8.51 1.25 9.07
C ILE A 121 8.37 2.58 9.80
N GLY A 122 9.27 3.52 9.54
CA GLY A 122 9.25 4.83 10.19
C GLY A 122 7.97 5.62 9.89
N PHE A 123 7.50 5.54 8.66
CA PHE A 123 6.25 6.18 8.27
C PHE A 123 5.06 5.65 9.08
N TYR A 124 4.93 4.33 9.17
CA TYR A 124 3.82 3.74 9.92
C TYR A 124 3.92 4.01 11.42
N LYS A 125 5.12 3.95 12.00
CA LYS A 125 5.32 4.31 13.41
C LYS A 125 4.88 5.75 13.68
N HIS A 126 5.25 6.66 12.79
CA HIS A 126 4.86 8.07 12.92
C HIS A 126 3.34 8.24 12.90
N HIS A 127 2.62 7.35 12.24
CA HIS A 127 1.15 7.40 12.15
C HIS A 127 0.45 6.48 13.16
N GLY A 128 1.16 6.06 14.21
CA GLY A 128 0.54 5.36 15.34
C GLY A 128 0.52 3.85 15.25
N TYR A 129 1.19 3.26 14.27
CA TYR A 129 1.30 1.81 14.17
C TYR A 129 2.41 1.30 15.09
N LEU A 130 2.11 0.19 15.77
CA LEU A 130 3.05 -0.48 16.65
C LEU A 130 3.70 -1.63 15.90
N ASP A 131 5.02 -1.76 16.03
CA ASP A 131 5.73 -2.86 15.40
C ASP A 131 5.60 -4.15 16.22
N GLY A 132 5.46 -5.25 15.49
CA GLY A 132 5.48 -6.60 16.03
C GLY A 132 6.71 -7.33 15.51
N SER A 133 6.52 -8.60 15.15
CA SER A 133 7.61 -9.46 14.72
C SER A 133 8.00 -9.25 13.25
N THR A 134 9.28 -9.48 12.97
CA THR A 134 9.76 -9.62 11.60
C THR A 134 9.19 -10.92 11.02
N THR A 135 8.76 -10.87 9.78
CA THR A 135 8.22 -12.03 9.07
C THR A 135 8.61 -11.95 7.59
N PHE A 136 8.17 -12.93 6.83
CA PHE A 136 8.36 -12.94 5.39
C PHE A 136 7.01 -13.02 4.69
N HIS A 137 6.79 -12.16 3.73
CA HIS A 137 5.63 -12.22 2.85
C HIS A 137 6.02 -13.05 1.62
N LYS A 138 5.33 -14.18 1.42
CA LYS A 138 5.62 -15.06 0.30
C LYS A 138 4.81 -14.63 -0.93
N LEU A 139 5.51 -14.35 -2.02
CA LEU A 139 4.90 -13.99 -3.29
C LEU A 139 4.57 -15.26 -4.11
N PRO A 140 3.62 -15.15 -5.09
CA PRO A 140 3.24 -16.30 -5.91
C PRO A 140 4.40 -16.99 -6.65
N ASN A 141 5.45 -16.23 -7.00
CA ASN A 141 6.63 -16.78 -7.68
C ASN A 141 7.67 -17.37 -6.72
N GLY A 142 7.34 -17.54 -5.43
CA GLY A 142 8.21 -18.15 -4.43
C GLY A 142 9.18 -17.19 -3.75
N ILE A 143 9.24 -15.94 -4.15
CA ILE A 143 10.05 -14.91 -3.50
C ILE A 143 9.49 -14.63 -2.10
N ARG A 144 10.38 -14.50 -1.13
CA ARG A 144 10.02 -14.15 0.25
C ARG A 144 10.53 -12.73 0.54
N LEU A 145 9.62 -11.82 0.83
CA LEU A 145 9.94 -10.44 1.19
C LEU A 145 9.99 -10.30 2.71
N GLU A 146 11.14 -9.87 3.23
CA GLU A 146 11.24 -9.54 4.65
C GLU A 146 10.38 -8.32 4.93
N CYS A 147 9.56 -8.40 5.97
CA CYS A 147 8.66 -7.31 6.37
C CYS A 147 8.40 -7.38 7.87
N ILE A 148 7.82 -6.30 8.41
CA ILE A 148 7.48 -6.22 9.82
C ILE A 148 5.97 -6.14 9.97
N LYS A 149 5.40 -7.03 10.79
CA LYS A 149 3.98 -6.96 11.15
C LYS A 149 3.74 -5.75 12.04
N MET A 150 2.75 -4.96 11.69
CA MET A 150 2.37 -3.78 12.46
C MET A 150 0.87 -3.72 12.63
N HIS A 151 0.41 -3.03 13.65
CA HIS A 151 -1.02 -2.86 13.89
C HIS A 151 -1.30 -1.52 14.56
N LYS A 152 -2.55 -1.07 14.42
CA LYS A 152 -3.04 0.15 15.04
C LYS A 152 -4.50 -0.04 15.45
N MET A 153 -4.83 0.37 16.68
CA MET A 153 -6.23 0.47 17.09
C MET A 153 -6.81 1.75 16.54
N LEU A 154 -7.88 1.63 15.74
CA LEU A 154 -8.55 2.77 15.15
C LEU A 154 -9.59 3.35 16.09
N ARG A 155 -9.65 4.67 16.18
CA ARG A 155 -10.61 5.38 17.03
C ARG A 155 -11.25 6.49 16.24
N LYS A 156 -12.56 6.67 16.47
CA LYS A 156 -13.26 7.82 15.91
C LYS A 156 -12.68 9.09 16.54
N THR A 157 -12.37 10.08 15.70
CA THR A 157 -12.03 11.43 16.14
C THR A 157 -13.29 12.07 16.73
N VAL A 158 -13.16 12.56 17.93
CA VAL A 158 -14.27 13.27 18.62
C VAL A 158 -14.35 14.71 18.15
#